data_af5678f2bed867e697ae97b689922c66
#
_entry.id   af5678f2bed867e697ae97b689922c66
#
_cell.length_a   1.000
_cell.length_b   1.000
_cell.length_c   1.000
_cell.angle_alpha   90.00
_cell.angle_beta   90.00
_cell.angle_gamma   90.00
#
_symmetry.space_group_name_H-M   'P 1'
#
loop_
_entity.id
_entity.type
_entity.pdbx_description
1 polymer ?
#
loop_
_entity_poly.entity_id
_entity_poly.type
_entity_poly.pdbx_seq_one_letter_code
_entity_poly.pdbx_strand_id
1 'polypeptide(L)'
;MKTRDIVKEAVQKLGYKKLRKAQIQPINDLMDGKDILLIAPTSMGKSAVFQVPGLAQAKQKPGSWVLVIEPTLALIHDQVRRLREKSISAACLTGENAGNGDDVLTQVRRGEITFLFTTPEQLQSYRFQTMLVPNHNPWLVVVDEAHCLTEWGSFHFRPAYRSIGQTIQKMKHRPVVAAMTATAPMRYRIDIVLSLGMKKPKLHYTSLAKPNLKLVVRDYTLDTSVLDSLPVSKREKKRQLEKLREKTLQNKLKEAVRLIKKYGSGGSVILYATTRNSVEFVYNNLKEREELKGQVVKYHSGMTAEKKNKVLGKFLSGKKRIIVATSAFGMGIDKEDVRLVLHFELPLSPVEWYQQIGRAGRDGRDAHVVLFYQEDDIKQNRAILAGKKTMREIEELPDTLQSITLDEIQTSVCKLEALVDLLHQDSCLFQGLLRYLGEWNAPACGCCSICQRNRKKKGV
;
A
#
# COMPACT_ATOMS: atom_id res chain seq x y z
N MET A 1 27.16 -17.96 24.04
CA MET A 1 25.96 -18.56 23.37
C MET A 1 26.19 -18.48 21.88
N LYS A 2 25.95 -19.57 21.10
CA LYS A 2 26.10 -19.52 19.63
C LYS A 2 25.03 -18.64 19.03
N THR A 3 25.34 -17.90 17.98
CA THR A 3 24.37 -16.98 17.28
C THR A 3 23.05 -17.69 16.97
N ARG A 4 23.10 -18.98 16.61
CA ARG A 4 21.92 -19.80 16.32
C ARG A 4 20.94 -19.92 17.50
N ASP A 5 21.48 -20.03 18.74
CA ASP A 5 20.67 -20.18 19.95
C ASP A 5 19.97 -18.85 20.28
N ILE A 6 20.68 -17.73 20.10
CA ILE A 6 20.13 -16.38 20.31
C ILE A 6 19.00 -16.08 19.35
N VAL A 7 19.16 -16.43 18.07
CA VAL A 7 18.11 -16.29 17.06
C VAL A 7 16.89 -17.16 17.42
N LYS A 8 17.09 -18.39 17.86
CA LYS A 8 16.01 -19.29 18.29
C LYS A 8 15.22 -18.70 19.47
N GLU A 9 15.89 -18.13 20.44
CA GLU A 9 15.27 -17.48 21.58
C GLU A 9 14.48 -16.22 21.16
N ALA A 10 15.03 -15.40 20.25
CA ALA A 10 14.33 -14.26 19.70
C ALA A 10 13.03 -14.68 18.97
N VAL A 11 13.07 -15.77 18.21
CA VAL A 11 11.90 -16.35 17.54
C VAL A 11 10.83 -16.75 18.55
N GLN A 12 11.22 -17.41 19.64
CA GLN A 12 10.30 -17.83 20.72
C GLN A 12 9.70 -16.63 21.45
N LYS A 13 10.53 -15.62 21.81
CA LYS A 13 10.07 -14.40 22.48
C LYS A 13 9.07 -13.62 21.65
N LEU A 14 9.22 -13.64 20.32
CA LEU A 14 8.25 -13.05 19.38
C LEU A 14 6.98 -13.90 19.18
N GLY A 15 6.90 -15.08 19.81
CA GLY A 15 5.75 -15.98 19.73
C GLY A 15 5.63 -16.71 18.37
N TYR A 16 6.71 -16.78 17.59
CA TYR A 16 6.72 -17.56 16.36
C TYR A 16 7.02 -19.03 16.66
N LYS A 17 6.18 -19.94 16.14
CA LYS A 17 6.44 -21.39 16.25
C LYS A 17 7.70 -21.79 15.46
N LYS A 18 7.87 -21.24 14.26
CA LYS A 18 9.04 -21.40 13.38
C LYS A 18 9.11 -20.28 12.36
N LEU A 19 10.30 -20.00 11.86
CA LEU A 19 10.49 -19.12 10.72
C LEU A 19 10.05 -19.80 9.42
N ARG A 20 9.48 -19.02 8.51
CA ARG A 20 9.21 -19.48 7.15
C ARG A 20 10.51 -19.53 6.35
N LYS A 21 10.64 -20.43 5.38
CA LYS A 21 11.85 -20.54 4.54
C LYS A 21 12.31 -19.20 3.96
N ALA A 22 11.35 -18.40 3.47
CA ALA A 22 11.63 -17.10 2.87
C ALA A 22 12.13 -16.03 3.87
N GLN A 23 12.00 -16.24 5.18
CA GLN A 23 12.48 -15.31 6.21
C GLN A 23 13.92 -15.61 6.64
N ILE A 24 14.40 -16.84 6.46
CA ILE A 24 15.67 -17.32 7.03
C ILE A 24 16.87 -16.57 6.42
N GLN A 25 16.97 -16.56 5.09
CA GLN A 25 18.12 -15.94 4.43
C GLN A 25 18.19 -14.42 4.62
N PRO A 26 17.06 -13.63 4.50
CA PRO A 26 17.08 -12.21 4.84
C PRO A 26 17.54 -11.93 6.28
N ILE A 27 17.11 -12.75 7.26
CA ILE A 27 17.55 -12.63 8.67
C ILE A 27 19.04 -12.85 8.78
N ASN A 28 19.58 -13.91 8.14
CA ASN A 28 21.02 -14.21 8.17
C ASN A 28 21.83 -13.08 7.54
N ASP A 29 21.43 -12.56 6.39
CA ASP A 29 22.13 -11.47 5.71
C ASP A 29 22.15 -10.19 6.56
N LEU A 30 21.07 -9.87 7.29
CA LEU A 30 21.06 -8.76 8.25
C LEU A 30 22.01 -9.02 9.43
N MET A 31 22.01 -10.24 9.98
CA MET A 31 22.94 -10.62 11.06
C MET A 31 24.40 -10.56 10.61
N ASP A 32 24.68 -10.81 9.33
CA ASP A 32 26.01 -10.66 8.70
C ASP A 32 26.37 -9.20 8.37
N GLY A 33 25.52 -8.23 8.72
CA GLY A 33 25.74 -6.80 8.45
C GLY A 33 25.54 -6.38 7.00
N LYS A 34 24.81 -7.15 6.20
CA LYS A 34 24.52 -6.85 4.79
C LYS A 34 23.21 -6.07 4.66
N ASP A 35 23.20 -5.06 3.80
CA ASP A 35 21.95 -4.41 3.40
C ASP A 35 21.07 -5.37 2.63
N ILE A 36 19.76 -5.28 2.82
CA ILE A 36 18.79 -6.11 2.09
C ILE A 36 17.67 -5.27 1.43
N LEU A 37 17.27 -5.67 0.22
CA LEU A 37 16.02 -5.27 -0.39
C LEU A 37 15.09 -6.48 -0.43
N LEU A 38 14.05 -6.47 0.40
CA LEU A 38 13.08 -7.56 0.51
C LEU A 38 11.79 -7.21 -0.23
N ILE A 39 11.48 -7.96 -1.27
CA ILE A 39 10.22 -7.86 -2.01
C ILE A 39 9.38 -9.10 -1.70
N ALA A 40 8.32 -8.92 -0.93
CA ALA A 40 7.51 -10.03 -0.45
C ALA A 40 6.07 -9.59 -0.15
N PRO A 41 5.07 -10.44 -0.38
CA PRO A 41 3.67 -10.12 -0.06
C PRO A 41 3.49 -9.86 1.44
N THR A 42 2.44 -9.12 1.80
CA THR A 42 2.14 -8.81 3.21
C THR A 42 1.96 -10.06 4.07
N SER A 43 1.43 -11.15 3.48
CA SER A 43 1.24 -12.43 4.15
C SER A 43 2.53 -13.20 4.49
N MET A 44 3.69 -12.78 3.96
CA MET A 44 4.99 -13.43 4.23
C MET A 44 5.46 -13.23 5.68
N GLY A 45 4.97 -12.21 6.38
CA GLY A 45 5.41 -11.87 7.74
C GLY A 45 6.74 -11.11 7.74
N LYS A 46 6.83 -10.05 6.95
CA LYS A 46 8.03 -9.19 6.79
C LYS A 46 8.59 -8.70 8.13
N SER A 47 7.71 -8.40 9.10
CA SER A 47 8.16 -7.88 10.41
C SER A 47 9.13 -8.83 11.14
N ALA A 48 8.97 -10.15 11.00
CA ALA A 48 9.90 -11.11 11.60
C ALA A 48 11.33 -10.94 11.09
N VAL A 49 11.51 -10.47 9.84
CA VAL A 49 12.82 -10.32 9.20
C VAL A 49 13.69 -9.27 9.89
N PHE A 50 13.10 -8.24 10.50
CA PHE A 50 13.86 -7.24 11.26
C PHE A 50 13.72 -7.42 12.78
N GLN A 51 12.60 -7.96 13.27
CA GLN A 51 12.36 -8.13 14.70
C GLN A 51 13.27 -9.21 15.30
N VAL A 52 13.44 -10.33 14.59
CA VAL A 52 14.29 -11.42 15.06
C VAL A 52 15.75 -11.00 15.17
N PRO A 53 16.41 -10.46 14.12
CA PRO A 53 17.79 -10.01 14.25
C PRO A 53 17.95 -8.82 15.19
N GLY A 54 16.96 -7.91 15.29
CA GLY A 54 16.98 -6.80 16.23
C GLY A 54 17.06 -7.27 17.69
N LEU A 55 16.24 -8.26 18.08
CA LEU A 55 16.31 -8.87 19.42
C LEU A 55 17.61 -9.65 19.63
N ALA A 56 18.02 -10.40 18.62
CA ALA A 56 19.28 -11.16 18.70
C ALA A 56 20.49 -10.23 18.93
N GLN A 57 20.54 -9.12 18.20
CA GLN A 57 21.60 -8.13 18.33
C GLN A 57 21.57 -7.41 19.68
N ALA A 58 20.39 -6.99 20.15
CA ALA A 58 20.25 -6.35 21.47
C ALA A 58 20.71 -7.28 22.61
N LYS A 59 20.52 -8.60 22.46
CA LYS A 59 21.02 -9.59 23.41
C LYS A 59 22.53 -9.78 23.33
N GLN A 60 23.10 -9.76 22.12
CA GLN A 60 24.56 -9.88 21.92
C GLN A 60 25.32 -8.62 22.35
N LYS A 61 24.74 -7.47 22.05
CA LYS A 61 25.30 -6.16 22.33
C LYS A 61 24.24 -5.28 22.99
N PRO A 62 24.16 -5.30 24.34
CA PRO A 62 23.21 -4.44 25.06
C PRO A 62 23.30 -2.98 24.65
N GLY A 63 22.18 -2.33 24.56
CA GLY A 63 22.04 -0.95 24.05
C GLY A 63 21.98 -0.83 22.53
N SER A 64 22.14 -1.94 21.76
CA SER A 64 21.84 -1.92 20.33
C SER A 64 20.33 -1.78 20.07
N TRP A 65 19.98 -0.95 19.10
CA TRP A 65 18.58 -0.68 18.78
C TRP A 65 18.34 -0.64 17.28
N VAL A 66 17.07 -0.74 16.89
CA VAL A 66 16.57 -0.74 15.52
C VAL A 66 15.68 0.47 15.30
N LEU A 67 15.95 1.23 14.26
CA LEU A 67 15.09 2.29 13.78
C LEU A 67 14.15 1.75 12.70
N VAL A 68 12.84 1.86 12.90
CA VAL A 68 11.83 1.42 11.94
C VAL A 68 11.06 2.63 11.42
N ILE A 69 11.12 2.85 10.12
CA ILE A 69 10.46 3.96 9.45
C ILE A 69 9.21 3.42 8.77
N GLU A 70 8.05 3.94 9.18
CA GLU A 70 6.73 3.53 8.73
C GLU A 70 5.98 4.67 8.06
N PRO A 71 5.14 4.40 7.05
CA PRO A 71 4.41 5.44 6.35
C PRO A 71 3.26 6.06 7.13
N THR A 72 2.71 5.38 8.14
CA THR A 72 1.50 5.84 8.84
C THR A 72 1.56 5.60 10.35
N LEU A 73 0.92 6.51 11.10
CA LEU A 73 0.81 6.41 12.57
C LEU A 73 0.07 5.14 13.00
N ALA A 74 -0.93 4.71 12.24
CA ALA A 74 -1.68 3.50 12.55
C ALA A 74 -0.80 2.24 12.54
N LEU A 75 0.12 2.13 11.57
CA LEU A 75 1.12 1.05 11.52
C LEU A 75 2.05 1.12 12.72
N ILE A 76 2.59 2.29 13.01
CA ILE A 76 3.50 2.52 14.14
C ILE A 76 2.84 2.07 15.45
N HIS A 77 1.64 2.56 15.74
CA HIS A 77 0.94 2.23 16.98
C HIS A 77 0.62 0.74 17.11
N ASP A 78 0.20 0.09 16.01
CA ASP A 78 -0.07 -1.35 16.03
C ASP A 78 1.20 -2.18 16.25
N GLN A 79 2.31 -1.85 15.56
CA GLN A 79 3.59 -2.54 15.72
C GLN A 79 4.14 -2.39 17.15
N VAL A 80 4.14 -1.17 17.69
CA VAL A 80 4.60 -0.89 19.06
C VAL A 80 3.73 -1.64 20.08
N ARG A 81 2.41 -1.60 19.94
CA ARG A 81 1.48 -2.33 20.81
C ARG A 81 1.78 -3.83 20.82
N ARG A 82 1.89 -4.45 19.64
CA ARG A 82 2.16 -5.90 19.49
C ARG A 82 3.49 -6.33 20.10
N LEU A 83 4.52 -5.49 20.05
CA LEU A 83 5.82 -5.76 20.68
C LEU A 83 5.72 -5.62 22.22
N ARG A 84 5.08 -4.57 22.71
CA ARG A 84 4.88 -4.36 24.15
C ARG A 84 4.03 -5.46 24.80
N GLU A 85 3.01 -5.97 24.11
CA GLU A 85 2.22 -7.12 24.56
C GLU A 85 3.07 -8.39 24.78
N LYS A 86 4.25 -8.46 24.13
CA LYS A 86 5.23 -9.54 24.27
C LYS A 86 6.39 -9.17 25.22
N SER A 87 6.24 -8.12 25.99
CA SER A 87 7.30 -7.58 26.87
C SER A 87 8.60 -7.28 26.12
N ILE A 88 8.48 -6.76 24.89
CA ILE A 88 9.60 -6.28 24.08
C ILE A 88 9.64 -4.76 24.14
N SER A 89 10.81 -4.20 24.48
CA SER A 89 11.02 -2.76 24.58
C SER A 89 10.88 -2.11 23.19
N ALA A 90 9.80 -1.35 23.00
CA ALA A 90 9.48 -0.63 21.78
C ALA A 90 8.84 0.71 22.10
N ALA A 91 9.20 1.74 21.35
CA ALA A 91 8.63 3.07 21.46
C ALA A 91 8.32 3.67 20.09
N CYS A 92 7.52 4.73 20.07
CA CYS A 92 7.27 5.53 18.87
C CYS A 92 7.68 6.97 19.08
N LEU A 93 8.26 7.57 18.05
CA LEU A 93 8.49 9.00 17.95
C LEU A 93 7.61 9.53 16.80
N THR A 94 6.57 10.29 17.15
CA THR A 94 5.57 10.81 16.22
C THR A 94 5.27 12.28 16.53
N GLY A 95 4.63 13.00 15.61
CA GLY A 95 4.20 14.38 15.87
C GLY A 95 3.20 14.51 17.03
N GLU A 96 2.45 13.46 17.34
CA GLU A 96 1.47 13.44 18.43
C GLU A 96 2.14 13.45 19.82
N ASN A 97 3.36 12.89 19.94
CA ASN A 97 4.12 12.83 21.19
C ASN A 97 5.40 13.67 21.18
N ALA A 98 5.52 14.62 20.25
CA ALA A 98 6.70 15.48 20.13
C ALA A 98 7.00 16.30 21.40
N GLY A 99 5.97 16.61 22.21
CA GLY A 99 6.13 17.26 23.51
C GLY A 99 6.80 16.40 24.59
N ASN A 100 6.59 15.09 24.53
CA ASN A 100 7.18 14.08 25.43
C ASN A 100 8.31 13.29 24.74
N GLY A 101 8.75 13.72 23.56
CA GLY A 101 9.75 13.03 22.76
C GLY A 101 11.12 12.95 23.41
N ASP A 102 11.47 13.85 24.32
CA ASP A 102 12.73 13.84 25.04
C ASP A 102 12.89 12.59 25.89
N ASP A 103 11.82 12.15 26.52
CA ASP A 103 11.86 10.92 27.32
C ASP A 103 12.18 9.72 26.44
N VAL A 104 11.54 9.56 25.27
CA VAL A 104 11.79 8.47 24.33
C VAL A 104 13.21 8.51 23.76
N LEU A 105 13.70 9.68 23.34
CA LEU A 105 15.05 9.82 22.80
C LEU A 105 16.10 9.59 23.88
N THR A 106 15.83 10.02 25.10
CA THR A 106 16.68 9.77 26.27
C THR A 106 16.71 8.27 26.62
N GLN A 107 15.59 7.58 26.58
CA GLN A 107 15.51 6.12 26.77
C GLN A 107 16.31 5.37 25.70
N VAL A 108 16.25 5.79 24.43
CA VAL A 108 17.08 5.23 23.33
C VAL A 108 18.58 5.40 23.67
N ARG A 109 18.98 6.60 24.10
CA ARG A 109 20.38 6.89 24.50
C ARG A 109 20.86 6.06 25.67
N ARG A 110 19.99 5.73 26.61
CA ARG A 110 20.28 4.85 27.74
C ARG A 110 20.26 3.37 27.37
N GLY A 111 19.93 3.01 26.12
CA GLY A 111 19.83 1.63 25.68
C GLY A 111 18.59 0.88 26.18
N GLU A 112 17.58 1.59 26.64
CA GLU A 112 16.33 1.03 27.20
C GLU A 112 15.36 0.59 26.12
N ILE A 113 15.48 1.14 24.88
CA ILE A 113 14.60 0.86 23.74
C ILE A 113 15.31 -0.01 22.72
N THR A 114 14.71 -1.15 22.38
CA THR A 114 15.19 -2.03 21.32
C THR A 114 14.64 -1.64 19.94
N PHE A 115 13.40 -1.22 19.87
CA PHE A 115 12.76 -0.80 18.60
C PHE A 115 12.18 0.59 18.73
N LEU A 116 12.67 1.53 17.93
CA LEU A 116 12.10 2.86 17.78
C LEU A 116 11.39 2.96 16.43
N PHE A 117 10.07 3.17 16.47
CA PHE A 117 9.26 3.40 15.29
C PHE A 117 9.02 4.88 15.07
N THR A 118 9.10 5.32 13.81
CA THR A 118 8.93 6.75 13.48
C THR A 118 8.41 6.94 12.06
N THR A 119 8.02 8.17 11.73
CA THR A 119 7.69 8.59 10.37
C THR A 119 8.88 9.30 9.70
N PRO A 120 8.93 9.38 8.37
CA PRO A 120 10.01 10.10 7.67
C PRO A 120 10.17 11.55 8.13
N GLU A 121 9.06 12.23 8.45
CA GLU A 121 9.06 13.63 8.90
C GLU A 121 9.81 13.82 10.22
N GLN A 122 9.69 12.87 11.15
CA GLN A 122 10.35 12.95 12.45
C GLN A 122 11.86 12.80 12.38
N LEU A 123 12.37 12.14 11.32
CA LEU A 123 13.82 12.07 11.10
C LEU A 123 14.43 13.45 10.85
N GLN A 124 13.66 14.42 10.36
CA GLN A 124 14.10 15.79 10.11
C GLN A 124 13.98 16.68 11.35
N SER A 125 13.36 16.20 12.43
CA SER A 125 13.23 16.99 13.64
C SER A 125 14.60 17.35 14.22
N TYR A 126 14.74 18.58 14.68
CA TYR A 126 15.99 19.06 15.29
C TYR A 126 16.47 18.11 16.40
N ARG A 127 15.57 17.65 17.25
CA ARG A 127 15.88 16.73 18.33
C ARG A 127 16.45 15.39 17.84
N PHE A 128 15.82 14.76 16.84
CA PHE A 128 16.33 13.53 16.27
C PHE A 128 17.73 13.73 15.70
N GLN A 129 17.93 14.80 14.92
CA GLN A 129 19.19 15.12 14.28
C GLN A 129 20.31 15.40 15.27
N THR A 130 20.03 16.06 16.41
CA THR A 130 21.05 16.43 17.39
C THR A 130 21.29 15.36 18.45
N MET A 131 20.25 14.61 18.85
CA MET A 131 20.37 13.66 19.94
C MET A 131 20.84 12.26 19.52
N LEU A 132 20.44 11.78 18.35
CA LEU A 132 20.70 10.42 17.91
C LEU A 132 21.74 10.33 16.78
N VAL A 133 21.63 11.19 15.76
CA VAL A 133 22.46 11.08 14.55
C VAL A 133 23.96 11.15 14.83
N PRO A 134 24.49 12.03 15.71
CA PRO A 134 25.94 12.15 15.89
C PRO A 134 26.59 10.95 16.59
N ASN A 135 25.94 10.37 17.62
CA ASN A 135 26.62 9.43 18.52
C ASN A 135 25.82 8.19 18.93
N HIS A 136 24.51 8.14 18.68
CA HIS A 136 23.65 7.04 19.11
C HIS A 136 22.97 6.39 17.91
N ASN A 137 23.76 5.86 16.98
CA ASN A 137 23.24 5.33 15.72
C ASN A 137 22.59 3.95 15.94
N PRO A 138 21.49 3.67 15.24
CA PRO A 138 20.89 2.34 15.26
C PRO A 138 21.84 1.32 14.64
N TRP A 139 21.76 0.08 15.08
CA TRP A 139 22.43 -1.03 14.41
C TRP A 139 21.79 -1.31 13.05
N LEU A 140 20.46 -1.19 12.96
CA LEU A 140 19.67 -1.45 11.76
C LEU A 140 18.67 -0.33 11.53
N VAL A 141 18.57 0.15 10.30
CA VAL A 141 17.49 1.01 9.81
C VAL A 141 16.60 0.18 8.90
N VAL A 142 15.33 0.13 9.24
CA VAL A 142 14.29 -0.54 8.46
C VAL A 142 13.40 0.52 7.82
N VAL A 143 13.22 0.44 6.49
CA VAL A 143 12.23 1.23 5.77
C VAL A 143 11.15 0.28 5.29
N ASP A 144 10.04 0.20 6.03
CA ASP A 144 8.90 -0.60 5.60
C ASP A 144 8.06 0.17 4.57
N GLU A 145 7.35 -0.58 3.75
CA GLU A 145 6.64 -0.06 2.59
C GLU A 145 7.53 0.87 1.72
N ALA A 146 8.77 0.43 1.47
CA ALA A 146 9.81 1.22 0.81
C ALA A 146 9.42 1.74 -0.61
N HIS A 147 8.38 1.18 -1.24
CA HIS A 147 7.81 1.73 -2.48
C HIS A 147 7.31 3.17 -2.30
N CYS A 148 6.99 3.59 -1.07
CA CYS A 148 6.61 4.97 -0.76
C CYS A 148 7.71 5.98 -1.08
N LEU A 149 8.99 5.57 -1.13
CA LEU A 149 10.09 6.42 -1.59
C LEU A 149 9.84 6.93 -3.02
N THR A 150 9.36 6.06 -3.89
CA THR A 150 9.08 6.38 -5.30
C THR A 150 7.67 6.89 -5.52
N GLU A 151 6.68 6.36 -4.80
CA GLU A 151 5.27 6.76 -4.97
C GLU A 151 4.95 8.09 -4.28
N TRP A 152 5.52 8.33 -3.10
CA TRP A 152 5.20 9.47 -2.25
C TRP A 152 6.34 10.47 -2.07
N GLY A 153 7.56 10.08 -2.39
CA GLY A 153 8.74 10.94 -2.30
C GLY A 153 8.75 12.06 -3.35
N SER A 154 7.63 12.28 -4.05
CA SER A 154 7.46 13.42 -4.94
C SER A 154 7.64 14.73 -4.19
N PHE A 155 8.13 15.74 -4.88
CA PHE A 155 8.39 17.05 -4.30
C PHE A 155 7.16 17.71 -3.69
N HIS A 156 5.96 17.33 -4.19
CA HIS A 156 4.69 17.92 -3.78
C HIS A 156 3.89 17.11 -2.76
N PHE A 157 4.23 15.82 -2.54
CA PHE A 157 3.40 15.00 -1.66
C PHE A 157 4.04 14.72 -0.29
N ARG A 158 5.17 14.03 -0.23
CA ARG A 158 5.88 13.74 1.04
C ARG A 158 7.40 13.78 0.86
N PRO A 159 8.01 14.97 0.71
CA PRO A 159 9.45 15.13 0.43
C PRO A 159 10.34 14.54 1.53
N ALA A 160 9.82 14.36 2.74
CA ALA A 160 10.53 13.73 3.85
C ALA A 160 11.07 12.33 3.53
N TYR A 161 10.45 11.60 2.59
CA TYR A 161 10.99 10.31 2.16
C TYR A 161 12.36 10.43 1.50
N ARG A 162 12.62 11.48 0.73
CA ARG A 162 13.91 11.71 0.06
C ARG A 162 15.05 11.97 1.04
N SER A 163 14.75 12.45 2.23
CA SER A 163 15.75 12.77 3.25
C SER A 163 16.17 11.58 4.12
N ILE A 164 15.49 10.43 4.01
CA ILE A 164 15.84 9.23 4.79
C ILE A 164 17.30 8.83 4.54
N GLY A 165 17.71 8.70 3.26
CA GLY A 165 19.08 8.36 2.89
C GLY A 165 20.08 9.38 3.36
N GLN A 166 19.77 10.68 3.27
CA GLN A 166 20.61 11.76 3.78
C GLN A 166 20.83 11.65 5.30
N THR A 167 19.77 11.32 6.05
CA THR A 167 19.88 11.10 7.49
C THR A 167 20.77 9.90 7.80
N ILE A 168 20.64 8.79 7.08
CA ILE A 168 21.49 7.61 7.21
C ILE A 168 22.97 7.96 6.93
N GLN A 169 23.23 8.75 5.89
CA GLN A 169 24.60 9.17 5.52
C GLN A 169 25.27 10.08 6.58
N LYS A 170 24.49 10.87 7.31
CA LYS A 170 24.98 11.72 8.40
C LYS A 170 25.32 10.97 9.67
N MET A 171 24.90 9.71 9.80
CA MET A 171 25.19 8.89 10.98
C MET A 171 26.69 8.54 11.05
N LYS A 172 27.34 8.80 12.19
CA LYS A 172 28.76 8.51 12.41
C LYS A 172 29.11 7.05 12.13
N HIS A 173 28.28 6.14 12.58
CA HIS A 173 28.38 4.72 12.28
C HIS A 173 27.23 4.32 11.39
N ARG A 174 27.54 4.02 10.11
CA ARG A 174 26.51 3.64 9.16
C ARG A 174 25.79 2.36 9.61
N PRO A 175 24.48 2.40 9.80
CA PRO A 175 23.70 1.21 10.12
C PRO A 175 23.58 0.25 8.92
N VAL A 176 23.21 -0.98 9.19
CA VAL A 176 22.67 -1.88 8.17
C VAL A 176 21.31 -1.33 7.71
N VAL A 177 20.99 -1.45 6.43
CA VAL A 177 19.73 -0.95 5.87
C VAL A 177 18.89 -2.09 5.32
N ALA A 178 17.65 -2.18 5.80
CA ALA A 178 16.65 -3.11 5.29
C ALA A 178 15.49 -2.33 4.67
N ALA A 179 15.39 -2.36 3.35
CA ALA A 179 14.23 -1.85 2.63
C ALA A 179 13.25 -3.00 2.35
N MET A 180 11.98 -2.84 2.74
CA MET A 180 10.98 -3.89 2.62
C MET A 180 9.73 -3.35 1.92
N THR A 181 9.19 -4.13 0.98
CA THR A 181 7.96 -3.76 0.27
C THR A 181 7.23 -4.99 -0.26
N ALA A 182 5.93 -4.84 -0.52
CA ALA A 182 5.16 -5.82 -1.26
C ALA A 182 5.16 -5.55 -2.78
N THR A 183 5.57 -4.36 -3.20
CA THR A 183 5.44 -3.91 -4.60
C THR A 183 6.67 -3.11 -5.01
N ALA A 184 7.49 -3.64 -5.91
CA ALA A 184 8.64 -2.91 -6.45
C ALA A 184 8.92 -3.32 -7.91
N PRO A 185 8.30 -2.64 -8.89
CA PRO A 185 8.77 -2.68 -10.27
C PRO A 185 10.28 -2.42 -10.35
N MET A 186 10.94 -2.87 -11.41
CA MET A 186 12.41 -2.77 -11.52
C MET A 186 12.92 -1.33 -11.28
N ARG A 187 12.24 -0.33 -11.84
CA ARG A 187 12.59 1.08 -11.63
C ARG A 187 12.57 1.45 -10.14
N TYR A 188 11.56 0.99 -9.39
CA TYR A 188 11.45 1.28 -7.95
C TYR A 188 12.59 0.64 -7.15
N ARG A 189 13.05 -0.56 -7.54
CA ARG A 189 14.19 -1.21 -6.87
C ARG A 189 15.44 -0.36 -6.97
N ILE A 190 15.71 0.19 -8.15
CA ILE A 190 16.84 1.09 -8.38
C ILE A 190 16.70 2.36 -7.55
N ASP A 191 15.53 3.00 -7.62
CA ASP A 191 15.26 4.23 -6.89
C ASP A 191 15.40 4.04 -5.36
N ILE A 192 14.89 2.93 -4.82
CA ILE A 192 15.02 2.59 -3.39
C ILE A 192 16.49 2.45 -2.99
N VAL A 193 17.26 1.68 -3.76
CA VAL A 193 18.68 1.43 -3.48
C VAL A 193 19.48 2.71 -3.48
N LEU A 194 19.27 3.56 -4.50
CA LEU A 194 19.97 4.84 -4.66
C LEU A 194 19.54 5.85 -3.58
N SER A 195 18.23 6.02 -3.38
CA SER A 195 17.68 6.99 -2.42
C SER A 195 18.10 6.70 -0.97
N LEU A 196 18.25 5.43 -0.60
CA LEU A 196 18.67 5.03 0.74
C LEU A 196 20.20 4.90 0.89
N GLY A 197 20.96 5.06 -0.19
CA GLY A 197 22.42 4.89 -0.18
C GLY A 197 22.83 3.47 0.25
N MET A 198 22.09 2.44 -0.21
CA MET A 198 22.35 1.05 0.14
C MET A 198 23.66 0.53 -0.47
N LYS A 199 24.43 -0.26 0.28
CA LYS A 199 25.72 -0.81 -0.14
C LYS A 199 25.57 -2.26 -0.60
N LYS A 200 25.60 -2.49 -1.91
CA LYS A 200 25.52 -3.86 -2.51
C LYS A 200 24.42 -4.71 -1.87
N PRO A 201 23.18 -4.22 -1.79
CA PRO A 201 22.13 -4.90 -1.06
C PRO A 201 21.86 -6.29 -1.62
N LYS A 202 21.56 -7.25 -0.74
CA LYS A 202 21.06 -8.57 -1.14
C LYS A 202 19.58 -8.44 -1.49
N LEU A 203 19.24 -8.82 -2.73
CA LEU A 203 17.85 -8.86 -3.17
C LEU A 203 17.19 -10.17 -2.74
N HIS A 204 16.17 -10.08 -1.90
CA HIS A 204 15.32 -11.19 -1.52
C HIS A 204 13.95 -11.01 -2.16
N TYR A 205 13.54 -12.00 -2.92
CA TYR A 205 12.28 -11.98 -3.66
C TYR A 205 11.43 -13.19 -3.30
N THR A 206 10.18 -12.94 -2.95
CA THR A 206 9.17 -14.00 -2.76
C THR A 206 8.03 -13.74 -3.71
N SER A 207 7.54 -14.77 -4.39
CA SER A 207 6.46 -14.62 -5.36
C SER A 207 5.28 -13.83 -4.78
N LEU A 208 4.82 -12.88 -5.57
CA LEU A 208 3.68 -12.02 -5.28
C LEU A 208 2.35 -12.66 -5.71
N ALA A 209 2.40 -13.87 -6.26
CA ALA A 209 1.23 -14.60 -6.72
C ALA A 209 0.25 -14.90 -5.56
N LYS A 210 -1.03 -14.74 -5.86
CA LYS A 210 -2.14 -15.03 -4.94
C LYS A 210 -3.14 -15.95 -5.64
N PRO A 211 -2.92 -17.27 -5.61
CA PRO A 211 -3.73 -18.22 -6.36
C PRO A 211 -5.18 -18.31 -5.89
N ASN A 212 -5.45 -17.87 -4.66
CA ASN A 212 -6.79 -17.82 -4.08
C ASN A 212 -7.62 -16.60 -4.51
N LEU A 213 -7.06 -15.68 -5.33
CA LEU A 213 -7.80 -14.51 -5.82
C LEU A 213 -8.38 -14.74 -7.21
N LYS A 214 -9.68 -14.51 -7.35
CA LYS A 214 -10.42 -14.57 -8.62
C LYS A 214 -10.63 -13.15 -9.13
N LEU A 215 -9.83 -12.75 -10.13
CA LEU A 215 -9.81 -11.39 -10.67
C LEU A 215 -10.73 -11.27 -11.89
N VAL A 216 -11.69 -10.34 -11.84
CA VAL A 216 -12.68 -10.11 -12.88
C VAL A 216 -12.72 -8.62 -13.24
N VAL A 217 -12.64 -8.31 -14.52
CA VAL A 217 -12.91 -6.96 -15.04
C VAL A 217 -14.28 -6.95 -15.72
N ARG A 218 -15.07 -5.94 -15.42
CA ARG A 218 -16.37 -5.68 -16.05
C ARG A 218 -16.31 -4.32 -16.71
N ASP A 219 -16.50 -4.32 -18.02
CA ASP A 219 -16.51 -3.11 -18.83
C ASP A 219 -17.87 -2.45 -18.78
N TYR A 220 -17.86 -1.17 -18.45
CA TYR A 220 -19.01 -0.25 -18.43
C TYR A 220 -18.79 0.95 -19.34
N THR A 221 -17.83 0.85 -20.27
CA THR A 221 -17.58 1.90 -21.27
C THR A 221 -18.82 2.17 -22.07
N LEU A 222 -19.15 3.43 -22.19
CA LEU A 222 -20.32 3.87 -22.95
C LEU A 222 -20.02 3.82 -24.44
N ASP A 223 -20.84 3.10 -25.19
CA ASP A 223 -20.84 3.21 -26.65
C ASP A 223 -21.56 4.51 -27.05
N THR A 224 -20.78 5.50 -27.43
CA THR A 224 -21.29 6.81 -27.88
C THR A 224 -21.41 6.89 -29.39
N SER A 225 -21.04 5.87 -30.15
CA SER A 225 -21.06 5.89 -31.63
C SER A 225 -22.44 6.23 -32.20
N VAL A 226 -23.48 5.70 -31.56
CA VAL A 226 -24.89 6.01 -31.95
C VAL A 226 -25.22 7.48 -31.71
N LEU A 227 -24.76 8.09 -30.62
CA LEU A 227 -25.00 9.50 -30.32
C LEU A 227 -24.27 10.44 -31.30
N ASP A 228 -23.07 10.03 -31.73
CA ASP A 228 -22.25 10.81 -32.66
C ASP A 228 -22.91 10.86 -34.06
N SER A 229 -23.59 9.78 -34.45
CA SER A 229 -24.29 9.68 -35.75
C SER A 229 -25.68 10.35 -35.78
N LEU A 230 -26.25 10.70 -34.62
CA LEU A 230 -27.58 11.31 -34.56
C LEU A 230 -27.58 12.77 -35.08
N PRO A 231 -28.55 13.15 -35.95
CA PRO A 231 -28.69 14.52 -36.47
C PRO A 231 -29.39 15.45 -35.46
N VAL A 232 -28.89 15.49 -34.23
CA VAL A 232 -29.46 16.29 -33.15
C VAL A 232 -28.47 17.38 -32.70
N SER A 233 -28.99 18.42 -32.03
CA SER A 233 -28.17 19.52 -31.54
C SER A 233 -27.12 19.06 -30.50
N LYS A 234 -26.01 19.81 -30.38
CA LYS A 234 -24.97 19.55 -29.34
C LYS A 234 -25.59 19.51 -27.93
N ARG A 235 -26.61 20.33 -27.65
CA ARG A 235 -27.29 20.36 -26.34
C ARG A 235 -28.04 19.05 -26.09
N GLU A 236 -28.74 18.54 -27.11
CA GLU A 236 -29.48 17.27 -26.99
C GLU A 236 -28.52 16.08 -26.88
N LYS A 237 -27.44 16.04 -27.65
CA LYS A 237 -26.37 15.02 -27.49
C LYS A 237 -25.85 15.00 -26.06
N LYS A 238 -25.54 16.16 -25.47
CA LYS A 238 -25.08 16.28 -24.09
C LYS A 238 -26.11 15.72 -23.10
N ARG A 239 -27.38 16.06 -23.25
CA ARG A 239 -28.48 15.57 -22.40
C ARG A 239 -28.63 14.04 -22.47
N GLN A 240 -28.55 13.47 -23.67
CA GLN A 240 -28.63 12.03 -23.87
C GLN A 240 -27.41 11.32 -23.26
N LEU A 241 -26.21 11.87 -23.41
CA LEU A 241 -25.00 11.34 -22.78
C LEU A 241 -25.10 11.36 -21.24
N GLU A 242 -25.63 12.42 -20.65
CA GLU A 242 -25.87 12.51 -19.20
C GLU A 242 -26.84 11.42 -18.72
N LYS A 243 -27.93 11.17 -19.44
CA LYS A 243 -28.89 10.08 -19.15
C LYS A 243 -28.22 8.69 -19.22
N LEU A 244 -27.38 8.46 -20.24
CA LEU A 244 -26.64 7.20 -20.39
C LEU A 244 -25.65 7.00 -19.22
N ARG A 245 -24.93 8.04 -18.83
CA ARG A 245 -24.04 8.02 -17.68
C ARG A 245 -24.78 7.67 -16.38
N GLU A 246 -25.94 8.31 -16.17
CA GLU A 246 -26.77 8.03 -15.00
C GLU A 246 -27.26 6.58 -14.99
N LYS A 247 -27.75 6.08 -16.12
CA LYS A 247 -28.18 4.68 -16.28
C LYS A 247 -27.02 3.70 -16.00
N THR A 248 -25.83 3.98 -16.53
CA THR A 248 -24.65 3.17 -16.30
C THR A 248 -24.25 3.14 -14.83
N LEU A 249 -24.31 4.29 -14.18
CA LEU A 249 -24.02 4.42 -12.74
C LEU A 249 -25.00 3.60 -11.89
N GLN A 250 -26.31 3.64 -12.23
CA GLN A 250 -27.33 2.81 -11.58
C GLN A 250 -27.08 1.31 -11.82
N ASN A 251 -26.64 0.92 -13.01
CA ASN A 251 -26.28 -0.47 -13.31
C ASN A 251 -25.04 -0.92 -12.51
N LYS A 252 -24.00 -0.08 -12.38
CA LYS A 252 -22.84 -0.34 -11.52
C LYS A 252 -23.27 -0.54 -10.06
N LEU A 253 -24.18 0.29 -9.53
CA LEU A 253 -24.70 0.15 -8.16
C LEU A 253 -25.51 -1.15 -7.97
N LYS A 254 -26.39 -1.49 -8.89
CA LYS A 254 -27.16 -2.76 -8.84
C LYS A 254 -26.23 -3.95 -8.86
N GLU A 255 -25.22 -3.94 -9.73
CA GLU A 255 -24.22 -5.01 -9.81
C GLU A 255 -23.36 -5.08 -8.54
N ALA A 256 -22.96 -3.94 -7.96
CA ALA A 256 -22.23 -3.91 -6.70
C ALA A 256 -23.03 -4.62 -5.59
N VAL A 257 -24.31 -4.32 -5.44
CA VAL A 257 -25.19 -5.00 -4.46
C VAL A 257 -25.25 -6.51 -4.74
N ARG A 258 -25.43 -6.91 -6.00
CA ARG A 258 -25.45 -8.33 -6.41
C ARG A 258 -24.16 -9.06 -6.05
N LEU A 259 -23.00 -8.44 -6.31
CA LEU A 259 -21.69 -9.00 -5.99
C LEU A 259 -21.44 -9.07 -4.48
N ILE A 260 -21.86 -8.06 -3.72
CA ILE A 260 -21.79 -8.06 -2.25
C ILE A 260 -22.62 -9.24 -1.69
N LYS A 261 -23.83 -9.44 -2.17
CA LYS A 261 -24.68 -10.58 -1.75
C LYS A 261 -24.04 -11.93 -2.12
N LYS A 262 -23.51 -12.03 -3.34
CA LYS A 262 -22.96 -13.29 -3.86
C LYS A 262 -21.64 -13.68 -3.19
N TYR A 263 -20.74 -12.76 -2.99
CA TYR A 263 -19.36 -13.03 -2.55
C TYR A 263 -19.03 -12.50 -1.16
N GLY A 264 -19.79 -11.52 -0.66
CA GLY A 264 -19.57 -10.91 0.64
C GLY A 264 -20.25 -11.60 1.80
N SER A 265 -21.13 -12.58 1.57
CA SER A 265 -21.90 -13.26 2.62
C SER A 265 -21.03 -14.00 3.63
N GLY A 266 -19.87 -14.50 3.21
CA GLY A 266 -18.93 -15.27 4.05
C GLY A 266 -17.83 -14.44 4.73
N GLY A 267 -17.88 -13.09 4.69
CA GLY A 267 -16.82 -12.26 5.26
C GLY A 267 -17.01 -10.77 5.02
N SER A 268 -15.90 -10.06 5.03
CA SER A 268 -15.88 -8.62 4.87
C SER A 268 -15.74 -8.21 3.40
N VAL A 269 -16.21 -7.00 3.07
CA VAL A 269 -16.18 -6.42 1.71
C VAL A 269 -15.54 -5.05 1.76
N ILE A 270 -14.65 -4.79 0.81
CA ILE A 270 -14.04 -3.48 0.59
C ILE A 270 -14.45 -2.98 -0.80
N LEU A 271 -15.08 -1.80 -0.87
CA LEU A 271 -15.29 -1.08 -2.11
C LEU A 271 -14.34 0.09 -2.19
N TYR A 272 -13.57 0.15 -3.26
CA TYR A 272 -12.72 1.30 -3.55
C TYR A 272 -13.36 2.22 -4.57
N ALA A 273 -13.29 3.52 -4.30
CA ALA A 273 -13.60 4.59 -5.23
C ALA A 273 -12.47 5.63 -5.18
N THR A 274 -12.23 6.31 -6.29
CA THR A 274 -11.04 7.16 -6.47
C THR A 274 -11.13 8.47 -5.71
N THR A 275 -12.32 9.07 -5.64
CA THR A 275 -12.54 10.38 -5.01
C THR A 275 -13.37 10.30 -3.73
N ARG A 276 -13.28 11.35 -2.89
CA ARG A 276 -14.13 11.50 -1.71
C ARG A 276 -15.61 11.56 -2.09
N ASN A 277 -15.93 12.29 -3.16
CA ASN A 277 -17.31 12.43 -3.65
C ASN A 277 -17.87 11.09 -4.14
N SER A 278 -17.07 10.31 -4.86
CA SER A 278 -17.47 8.96 -5.28
C SER A 278 -17.72 8.03 -4.08
N VAL A 279 -16.88 8.10 -3.03
CA VAL A 279 -17.09 7.35 -1.79
C VAL A 279 -18.40 7.74 -1.12
N GLU A 280 -18.68 9.05 -1.00
CA GLU A 280 -19.93 9.55 -0.42
C GLU A 280 -21.13 9.08 -1.23
N PHE A 281 -21.07 9.19 -2.55
CA PHE A 281 -22.12 8.76 -3.46
C PHE A 281 -22.40 7.26 -3.31
N VAL A 282 -21.39 6.42 -3.43
CA VAL A 282 -21.55 4.96 -3.33
C VAL A 282 -22.05 4.56 -1.93
N TYR A 283 -21.48 5.14 -0.87
CA TYR A 283 -21.91 4.90 0.50
C TYR A 283 -23.39 5.25 0.69
N ASN A 284 -23.83 6.44 0.26
CA ASN A 284 -25.22 6.89 0.42
C ASN A 284 -26.21 5.97 -0.30
N ASN A 285 -25.85 5.49 -1.50
CA ASN A 285 -26.70 4.58 -2.25
C ASN A 285 -26.74 3.17 -1.67
N LEU A 286 -25.62 2.67 -1.12
CA LEU A 286 -25.58 1.31 -0.54
C LEU A 286 -26.22 1.24 0.84
N LYS A 287 -26.09 2.26 1.68
CA LYS A 287 -26.67 2.26 3.03
C LYS A 287 -28.20 2.26 3.04
N GLU A 288 -28.83 2.81 1.97
CA GLU A 288 -30.28 2.85 1.80
C GLU A 288 -30.88 1.51 1.31
N ARG A 289 -30.03 0.55 0.88
CA ARG A 289 -30.51 -0.76 0.45
C ARG A 289 -30.85 -1.61 1.66
N GLU A 290 -32.09 -2.10 1.73
CA GLU A 290 -32.58 -2.93 2.84
C GLU A 290 -31.66 -4.13 3.11
N GLU A 291 -31.14 -4.77 2.04
CA GLU A 291 -30.26 -5.94 2.15
C GLU A 291 -28.91 -5.65 2.80
N LEU A 292 -28.48 -4.38 2.82
CA LEU A 292 -27.18 -3.92 3.34
C LEU A 292 -27.32 -3.01 4.55
N LYS A 293 -28.57 -2.78 5.00
CA LYS A 293 -28.91 -1.86 6.10
C LYS A 293 -28.07 -2.15 7.36
N GLY A 294 -27.52 -1.09 7.89
CA GLY A 294 -26.70 -1.19 9.11
C GLY A 294 -25.32 -1.84 8.93
N GLN A 295 -24.92 -2.33 7.74
CA GLN A 295 -23.67 -3.03 7.51
C GLN A 295 -22.58 -2.17 6.86
N VAL A 296 -22.95 -1.03 6.24
CA VAL A 296 -22.05 -0.19 5.43
C VAL A 296 -21.44 0.92 6.26
N VAL A 297 -20.16 1.17 6.07
CA VAL A 297 -19.43 2.35 6.57
C VAL A 297 -18.58 2.95 5.45
N LYS A 298 -18.13 4.21 5.65
CA LYS A 298 -17.27 4.91 4.69
C LYS A 298 -15.95 5.33 5.34
N TYR A 299 -14.90 5.46 4.52
CA TYR A 299 -13.59 5.88 4.98
C TYR A 299 -12.83 6.68 3.89
N HIS A 300 -12.45 7.92 4.17
CA HIS A 300 -11.64 8.75 3.27
C HIS A 300 -10.85 9.82 4.03
N SER A 301 -9.88 10.44 3.38
CA SER A 301 -8.97 11.41 4.00
C SER A 301 -9.66 12.63 4.62
N GLY A 302 -10.82 13.04 4.12
CA GLY A 302 -11.61 14.16 4.64
C GLY A 302 -12.32 13.92 5.98
N MET A 303 -12.26 12.70 6.54
CA MET A 303 -12.83 12.40 7.85
C MET A 303 -11.83 12.77 8.96
N THR A 304 -12.34 13.18 10.14
CA THR A 304 -11.51 13.42 11.33
C THR A 304 -10.84 12.13 11.81
N ALA A 305 -9.71 12.26 12.51
CA ALA A 305 -8.97 11.10 13.04
C ALA A 305 -9.85 10.23 13.95
N GLU A 306 -10.65 10.85 14.82
CA GLU A 306 -11.59 10.13 15.70
C GLU A 306 -12.62 9.30 14.91
N LYS A 307 -13.26 9.92 13.89
CA LYS A 307 -14.22 9.21 13.03
C LYS A 307 -13.55 8.05 12.27
N LYS A 308 -12.34 8.26 11.76
CA LYS A 308 -11.55 7.22 11.09
C LYS A 308 -11.30 6.03 12.02
N ASN A 309 -10.83 6.29 13.25
CA ASN A 309 -10.55 5.25 14.24
C ASN A 309 -11.83 4.48 14.64
N LYS A 310 -12.94 5.18 14.85
CA LYS A 310 -14.24 4.57 15.16
C LYS A 310 -14.76 3.67 14.04
N VAL A 311 -14.65 4.12 12.78
CA VAL A 311 -15.04 3.34 11.60
C VAL A 311 -14.15 2.11 11.44
N LEU A 312 -12.84 2.30 11.56
CA LEU A 312 -11.85 1.24 11.47
C LEU A 312 -12.11 0.15 12.54
N GLY A 313 -12.32 0.54 13.79
CA GLY A 313 -12.64 -0.39 14.87
C GLY A 313 -13.91 -1.20 14.61
N LYS A 314 -14.97 -0.56 14.08
CA LYS A 314 -16.22 -1.26 13.70
C LYS A 314 -16.01 -2.25 12.55
N PHE A 315 -15.18 -1.93 11.57
CA PHE A 315 -14.89 -2.80 10.44
C PHE A 315 -13.99 -3.97 10.87
N LEU A 316 -12.91 -3.70 11.60
CA LEU A 316 -11.99 -4.74 12.08
C LEU A 316 -12.69 -5.75 13.02
N SER A 317 -13.54 -5.27 13.91
CA SER A 317 -14.33 -6.15 14.82
C SER A 317 -15.47 -6.93 14.13
N GLY A 318 -15.74 -6.68 12.84
CA GLY A 318 -16.84 -7.31 12.11
C GLY A 318 -18.23 -6.75 12.42
N LYS A 319 -18.35 -5.74 13.30
CA LYS A 319 -19.64 -5.04 13.56
C LYS A 319 -20.20 -4.36 12.30
N LYS A 320 -19.32 -3.98 11.40
CA LYS A 320 -19.64 -3.49 10.05
C LYS A 320 -18.80 -4.28 9.04
N ARG A 321 -19.45 -4.93 8.10
CA ARG A 321 -18.77 -5.84 7.18
C ARG A 321 -18.43 -5.23 5.83
N ILE A 322 -19.02 -4.07 5.49
CA ILE A 322 -18.86 -3.43 4.20
C ILE A 322 -18.27 -2.05 4.43
N ILE A 323 -17.13 -1.77 3.78
CA ILE A 323 -16.49 -0.46 3.81
C ILE A 323 -16.36 0.10 2.40
N VAL A 324 -16.80 1.35 2.20
CA VAL A 324 -16.59 2.13 0.97
C VAL A 324 -15.49 3.13 1.24
N ALA A 325 -14.41 3.10 0.47
CA ALA A 325 -13.23 3.88 0.80
C ALA A 325 -12.44 4.39 -0.41
N THR A 326 -11.65 5.45 -0.20
CA THR A 326 -10.56 5.81 -1.10
C THR A 326 -9.31 4.97 -0.78
N SER A 327 -8.23 5.14 -1.58
CA SER A 327 -6.91 4.56 -1.29
C SER A 327 -6.34 4.92 0.10
N ALA A 328 -6.88 5.94 0.76
CA ALA A 328 -6.57 6.26 2.16
C ALA A 328 -6.92 5.10 3.14
N PHE A 329 -7.85 4.22 2.76
CA PHE A 329 -8.12 2.96 3.44
C PHE A 329 -7.19 1.88 2.88
N GLY A 330 -5.99 1.87 3.40
CA GLY A 330 -4.96 1.05 2.79
C GLY A 330 -3.95 0.51 3.79
N MET A 331 -2.83 1.20 3.93
CA MET A 331 -1.71 0.73 4.73
C MET A 331 -2.09 0.51 6.20
N GLY A 332 -1.58 -0.56 6.77
CA GLY A 332 -1.81 -0.89 8.17
C GLY A 332 -3.10 -1.61 8.51
N ILE A 333 -3.94 -1.92 7.54
CA ILE A 333 -5.20 -2.62 7.79
C ILE A 333 -4.98 -4.12 7.64
N ASP A 334 -5.12 -4.83 8.76
CA ASP A 334 -5.02 -6.28 8.83
C ASP A 334 -6.39 -6.88 9.11
N LYS A 335 -7.07 -7.32 8.04
CA LYS A 335 -8.37 -7.98 8.08
C LYS A 335 -8.28 -9.25 7.22
N GLU A 336 -8.36 -10.40 7.86
CA GLU A 336 -8.09 -11.68 7.20
C GLU A 336 -9.24 -12.17 6.32
N ASP A 337 -10.48 -11.90 6.74
CA ASP A 337 -11.72 -12.45 6.19
C ASP A 337 -12.33 -11.63 5.04
N VAL A 338 -11.56 -10.85 4.32
CA VAL A 338 -12.08 -10.09 3.17
C VAL A 338 -12.34 -11.02 1.99
N ARG A 339 -13.62 -11.17 1.63
CA ARG A 339 -14.08 -12.06 0.55
C ARG A 339 -14.31 -11.37 -0.77
N LEU A 340 -14.53 -10.05 -0.76
CA LEU A 340 -14.71 -9.25 -1.96
C LEU A 340 -13.95 -7.94 -1.83
N VAL A 341 -13.12 -7.65 -2.83
CA VAL A 341 -12.62 -6.30 -3.12
C VAL A 341 -13.24 -5.85 -4.43
N LEU A 342 -13.98 -4.76 -4.40
CA LEU A 342 -14.65 -4.19 -5.56
C LEU A 342 -14.09 -2.80 -5.84
N HIS A 343 -13.54 -2.59 -7.02
CA HIS A 343 -13.16 -1.27 -7.51
C HIS A 343 -14.32 -0.70 -8.31
N PHE A 344 -14.96 0.33 -7.78
CA PHE A 344 -16.10 0.99 -8.42
C PHE A 344 -15.66 1.90 -9.57
N GLU A 345 -14.43 2.37 -9.49
CA GLU A 345 -13.72 3.19 -10.48
C GLU A 345 -12.30 2.63 -10.67
N LEU A 346 -11.65 3.02 -11.77
CA LEU A 346 -10.31 2.59 -12.12
C LEU A 346 -9.27 3.13 -11.11
N PRO A 347 -8.40 2.28 -10.52
CA PRO A 347 -7.25 2.73 -9.72
C PRO A 347 -6.26 3.58 -10.52
N LEU A 348 -5.38 4.31 -9.83
CA LEU A 348 -4.46 5.25 -10.48
C LEU A 348 -3.20 4.55 -11.05
N SER A 349 -2.89 3.33 -10.62
CA SER A 349 -1.71 2.60 -11.08
C SER A 349 -1.82 1.09 -10.84
N PRO A 350 -1.01 0.25 -11.53
CA PRO A 350 -0.93 -1.19 -11.24
C PRO A 350 -0.43 -1.49 -9.82
N VAL A 351 0.45 -0.66 -9.27
CA VAL A 351 0.96 -0.79 -7.89
C VAL A 351 -0.17 -0.59 -6.89
N GLU A 352 -0.91 0.49 -7.02
CA GLU A 352 -2.08 0.77 -6.18
C GLU A 352 -3.11 -0.36 -6.28
N TRP A 353 -3.42 -0.79 -7.49
CA TRP A 353 -4.35 -1.89 -7.72
C TRP A 353 -3.91 -3.17 -7.02
N TYR A 354 -2.63 -3.57 -7.18
CA TYR A 354 -2.08 -4.74 -6.50
C TYR A 354 -2.15 -4.63 -4.97
N GLN A 355 -1.89 -3.47 -4.40
CA GLN A 355 -1.98 -3.24 -2.96
C GLN A 355 -3.41 -3.36 -2.44
N GLN A 356 -4.39 -2.85 -3.19
CA GLN A 356 -5.80 -2.93 -2.86
C GLN A 356 -6.33 -4.36 -2.96
N ILE A 357 -6.04 -5.08 -4.05
CA ILE A 357 -6.44 -6.48 -4.21
C ILE A 357 -5.75 -7.38 -3.18
N GLY A 358 -4.54 -7.01 -2.76
CA GLY A 358 -3.75 -7.71 -1.76
C GLY A 358 -4.40 -7.81 -0.38
N ARG A 359 -5.51 -7.10 -0.16
CA ARG A 359 -6.30 -7.15 1.08
C ARG A 359 -7.28 -8.32 1.10
N ALA A 360 -7.65 -8.84 -0.07
CA ALA A 360 -8.54 -9.99 -0.18
C ALA A 360 -7.82 -11.29 0.20
N GLY A 361 -8.54 -12.19 0.87
CA GLY A 361 -8.13 -13.57 1.09
C GLY A 361 -6.81 -13.75 1.84
N ARG A 362 -6.50 -12.93 2.84
CA ARG A 362 -5.26 -13.06 3.63
C ARG A 362 -5.18 -14.35 4.43
N ASP A 363 -6.31 -14.92 4.77
CA ASP A 363 -6.45 -16.23 5.41
C ASP A 363 -6.23 -17.43 4.47
N GLY A 364 -5.91 -17.18 3.19
CA GLY A 364 -5.68 -18.20 2.17
C GLY A 364 -6.95 -18.76 1.53
N ARG A 365 -8.14 -18.37 2.01
CA ARG A 365 -9.40 -18.78 1.42
C ARG A 365 -9.70 -18.00 0.14
N ASP A 366 -10.51 -18.59 -0.74
CA ASP A 366 -10.94 -17.94 -1.98
C ASP A 366 -11.54 -16.57 -1.73
N ALA A 367 -11.14 -15.58 -2.52
CA ALA A 367 -11.70 -14.26 -2.51
C ALA A 367 -11.84 -13.71 -3.93
N HIS A 368 -12.81 -12.81 -4.11
CA HIS A 368 -13.11 -12.21 -5.40
C HIS A 368 -12.60 -10.78 -5.45
N VAL A 369 -12.03 -10.43 -6.59
CA VAL A 369 -11.64 -9.07 -6.93
C VAL A 369 -12.36 -8.69 -8.20
N VAL A 370 -13.15 -7.63 -8.15
CA VAL A 370 -13.90 -7.15 -9.31
C VAL A 370 -13.54 -5.70 -9.56
N LEU A 371 -13.18 -5.39 -10.80
CA LEU A 371 -12.94 -4.03 -11.26
C LEU A 371 -14.06 -3.64 -12.24
N PHE A 372 -14.74 -2.53 -11.97
CA PHE A 372 -15.62 -1.86 -12.91
C PHE A 372 -14.77 -0.89 -13.72
N TYR A 373 -14.51 -1.22 -14.97
CA TYR A 373 -13.76 -0.42 -15.91
C TYR A 373 -14.72 0.47 -16.71
N GLN A 374 -14.31 1.70 -16.93
CA GLN A 374 -15.00 2.66 -17.80
C GLN A 374 -13.97 3.64 -18.36
N GLU A 375 -14.01 3.93 -19.66
CA GLU A 375 -13.04 4.87 -20.28
C GLU A 375 -13.08 6.28 -19.70
N ASP A 376 -14.25 6.75 -19.27
CA ASP A 376 -14.39 8.06 -18.62
C ASP A 376 -13.55 8.16 -17.33
N ASP A 377 -13.28 7.03 -16.65
CA ASP A 377 -12.42 6.99 -15.46
C ASP A 377 -10.97 7.41 -15.79
N ILE A 378 -10.49 7.13 -17.03
CA ILE A 378 -9.14 7.53 -17.47
C ILE A 378 -9.01 9.05 -17.49
N LYS A 379 -10.00 9.75 -18.04
CA LYS A 379 -10.03 11.22 -18.08
C LYS A 379 -10.05 11.82 -16.68
N GLN A 380 -10.88 11.26 -15.81
CA GLN A 380 -10.96 11.66 -14.40
C GLN A 380 -9.64 11.42 -13.67
N ASN A 381 -9.03 10.26 -13.87
CA ASN A 381 -7.77 9.90 -13.22
C ASN A 381 -6.60 10.76 -13.72
N ARG A 382 -6.53 11.07 -15.03
CA ARG A 382 -5.53 12.03 -15.55
C ARG A 382 -5.69 13.41 -14.90
N ALA A 383 -6.91 13.89 -14.72
CA ALA A 383 -7.16 15.16 -14.03
C ALA A 383 -6.76 15.11 -12.55
N ILE A 384 -6.98 13.99 -11.86
CA ILE A 384 -6.53 13.78 -10.48
C ILE A 384 -4.99 13.79 -10.39
N LEU A 385 -4.31 13.11 -11.31
CA LEU A 385 -2.84 13.00 -11.34
C LEU A 385 -2.17 14.31 -11.74
N ALA A 386 -2.77 15.09 -12.63
CA ALA A 386 -2.30 16.44 -12.96
C ALA A 386 -2.41 17.39 -11.75
N GLY A 387 -3.17 17.00 -10.73
CA GLY A 387 -3.46 17.86 -9.59
C GLY A 387 -4.45 18.97 -9.98
N LYS A 388 -4.78 19.83 -9.01
CA LYS A 388 -5.63 21.00 -9.28
C LYS A 388 -4.86 22.16 -9.94
N LYS A 389 -3.55 21.99 -10.19
CA LYS A 389 -2.73 23.01 -10.83
C LYS A 389 -3.07 23.08 -12.31
N THR A 390 -3.47 24.24 -12.76
CA THR A 390 -3.60 24.56 -14.18
C THR A 390 -2.20 24.68 -14.81
N MET A 391 -2.09 24.56 -16.15
CA MET A 391 -0.81 24.82 -16.84
C MET A 391 -0.27 26.20 -16.49
N ARG A 392 -1.14 27.21 -16.35
CA ARG A 392 -0.77 28.56 -15.95
C ARG A 392 -0.10 28.59 -14.55
N GLU A 393 -0.66 27.88 -13.57
CA GLU A 393 -0.04 27.79 -12.22
C GLU A 393 1.29 27.03 -12.21
N ILE A 394 1.50 26.13 -13.18
CA ILE A 394 2.80 25.48 -13.37
C ILE A 394 3.80 26.45 -14.02
N GLU A 395 3.38 27.21 -15.01
CA GLU A 395 4.19 28.23 -15.70
C GLU A 395 4.63 29.39 -14.78
N GLU A 396 3.88 29.64 -13.71
CA GLU A 396 4.22 30.63 -12.66
C GLU A 396 5.28 30.12 -11.65
N LEU A 397 5.66 28.83 -11.70
CA LEU A 397 6.72 28.28 -10.84
C LEU A 397 8.13 28.63 -11.41
N PRO A 398 9.19 28.65 -10.57
CA PRO A 398 10.56 28.68 -11.06
C PRO A 398 10.85 27.50 -12.01
N ASP A 399 11.65 27.71 -13.06
CA ASP A 399 11.91 26.74 -14.14
C ASP A 399 12.28 25.35 -13.64
N THR A 400 13.11 25.27 -12.60
CA THR A 400 13.49 24.00 -11.96
C THR A 400 12.28 23.26 -11.35
N LEU A 401 11.34 23.97 -10.75
CA LEU A 401 10.13 23.41 -10.16
C LEU A 401 9.08 23.06 -11.22
N GLN A 402 9.04 23.82 -12.31
CA GLN A 402 8.19 23.50 -13.47
C GLN A 402 8.59 22.15 -14.05
N SER A 403 9.87 21.97 -14.37
CA SER A 403 10.40 20.74 -14.94
C SER A 403 10.13 19.52 -14.04
N ILE A 404 10.42 19.63 -12.74
CA ILE A 404 10.16 18.56 -11.77
C ILE A 404 8.66 18.23 -11.71
N THR A 405 7.78 19.24 -11.68
CA THR A 405 6.34 19.05 -11.61
C THR A 405 5.81 18.34 -12.85
N LEU A 406 6.25 18.74 -14.03
CA LEU A 406 5.86 18.11 -15.28
C LEU A 406 6.33 16.66 -15.37
N ASP A 407 7.56 16.36 -14.96
CA ASP A 407 8.10 15.00 -14.91
C ASP A 407 7.32 14.10 -13.95
N GLU A 408 6.90 14.61 -12.79
CA GLU A 408 6.10 13.87 -11.83
C GLU A 408 4.69 13.55 -12.37
N ILE A 409 4.06 14.54 -13.02
CA ILE A 409 2.76 14.34 -13.69
C ILE A 409 2.89 13.31 -14.80
N GLN A 410 3.88 13.46 -15.68
CA GLN A 410 4.12 12.54 -16.80
C GLN A 410 4.38 11.12 -16.29
N THR A 411 5.22 10.96 -15.27
CA THR A 411 5.48 9.67 -14.63
C THR A 411 4.20 9.03 -14.09
N SER A 412 3.33 9.82 -13.48
CA SER A 412 2.07 9.35 -12.91
C SER A 412 1.07 8.97 -13.99
N VAL A 413 1.01 9.73 -15.08
CA VAL A 413 0.19 9.41 -16.26
C VAL A 413 0.67 8.10 -16.92
N CYS A 414 1.99 7.91 -17.10
CA CYS A 414 2.54 6.65 -17.61
C CYS A 414 2.16 5.43 -16.76
N LYS A 415 2.07 5.58 -15.43
CA LYS A 415 1.59 4.50 -14.54
C LYS A 415 0.12 4.17 -14.79
N LEU A 416 -0.72 5.18 -14.98
CA LEU A 416 -2.13 4.99 -15.33
C LEU A 416 -2.28 4.28 -16.68
N GLU A 417 -1.52 4.73 -17.68
CA GLU A 417 -1.50 4.12 -19.01
C GLU A 417 -1.08 2.66 -18.96
N ALA A 418 -0.04 2.33 -18.20
CA ALA A 418 0.37 0.95 -17.98
C ALA A 418 -0.73 0.07 -17.34
N LEU A 419 -1.60 0.65 -16.49
CA LEU A 419 -2.77 -0.07 -15.97
C LEU A 419 -3.82 -0.29 -17.07
N VAL A 420 -4.08 0.72 -17.89
CA VAL A 420 -5.02 0.62 -19.00
C VAL A 420 -4.57 -0.43 -20.02
N ASP A 421 -3.30 -0.41 -20.40
CA ASP A 421 -2.70 -1.42 -21.31
C ASP A 421 -2.83 -2.83 -20.75
N LEU A 422 -2.59 -2.99 -19.45
CA LEU A 422 -2.76 -4.26 -18.76
C LEU A 422 -4.20 -4.77 -18.82
N LEU A 423 -5.19 -3.90 -18.77
CA LEU A 423 -6.60 -4.28 -18.84
C LEU A 423 -7.06 -4.65 -20.26
N HIS A 424 -6.43 -4.08 -21.29
CA HIS A 424 -6.76 -4.33 -22.70
C HIS A 424 -5.98 -5.49 -23.33
N GLN A 425 -4.95 -6.03 -22.64
CA GLN A 425 -4.20 -7.18 -23.17
C GLN A 425 -5.07 -8.46 -23.27
N ASP A 426 -4.76 -9.35 -24.21
CA ASP A 426 -5.44 -10.65 -24.35
C ASP A 426 -4.83 -11.76 -23.50
N SER A 427 -3.83 -11.43 -22.68
CA SER A 427 -3.15 -12.37 -21.79
C SER A 427 -3.70 -12.29 -20.36
N CYS A 428 -3.31 -13.24 -19.51
CA CYS A 428 -3.79 -13.30 -18.12
C CYS A 428 -3.54 -11.99 -17.35
N LEU A 429 -4.60 -11.39 -16.82
CA LEU A 429 -4.54 -10.14 -16.06
C LEU A 429 -3.57 -10.22 -14.87
N PHE A 430 -3.64 -11.30 -14.10
CA PHE A 430 -2.81 -11.44 -12.92
C PHE A 430 -1.35 -11.64 -13.27
N GLN A 431 -1.06 -12.40 -14.33
CA GLN A 431 0.29 -12.56 -14.86
C GLN A 431 0.86 -11.22 -15.37
N GLY A 432 0.06 -10.44 -16.11
CA GLY A 432 0.45 -9.11 -16.58
C GLY A 432 0.78 -8.17 -15.41
N LEU A 433 -0.06 -8.18 -14.37
CA LEU A 433 0.17 -7.40 -13.15
C LEU A 433 1.46 -7.81 -12.43
N LEU A 434 1.71 -9.11 -12.30
CA LEU A 434 2.93 -9.63 -11.67
C LEU A 434 4.18 -9.28 -12.49
N ARG A 435 4.12 -9.36 -13.82
CA ARG A 435 5.21 -8.93 -14.73
C ARG A 435 5.52 -7.44 -14.57
N TYR A 436 4.50 -6.59 -14.49
CA TYR A 436 4.69 -5.17 -14.19
C TYR A 436 5.42 -4.95 -12.86
N LEU A 437 5.12 -5.75 -11.85
CA LEU A 437 5.78 -5.74 -10.55
C LEU A 437 7.16 -6.42 -10.54
N GLY A 438 7.65 -6.90 -11.71
CA GLY A 438 8.98 -7.47 -11.88
C GLY A 438 9.05 -8.98 -11.64
N GLU A 439 7.92 -9.70 -11.65
CA GLU A 439 7.86 -11.17 -11.63
C GLU A 439 7.64 -11.71 -13.05
N TRP A 440 8.69 -11.72 -13.84
CA TRP A 440 8.62 -12.03 -15.29
C TRP A 440 8.14 -13.44 -15.60
N ASN A 441 8.50 -14.42 -14.76
CA ASN A 441 8.18 -15.83 -14.95
C ASN A 441 6.87 -16.26 -14.27
N ALA A 442 6.01 -15.30 -13.89
CA ALA A 442 4.73 -15.64 -13.28
C ALA A 442 3.86 -16.47 -14.23
N PRO A 443 3.29 -17.60 -13.77
CA PRO A 443 2.38 -18.38 -14.59
C PRO A 443 1.02 -17.67 -14.76
N ALA A 444 0.28 -18.05 -15.79
CA ALA A 444 -1.11 -17.61 -15.94
C ALA A 444 -1.95 -18.15 -14.78
N CYS A 445 -2.82 -17.31 -14.19
CA CYS A 445 -3.60 -17.69 -13.01
C CYS A 445 -4.73 -18.71 -13.32
N GLY A 446 -5.13 -18.84 -14.57
CA GLY A 446 -6.19 -19.74 -15.01
C GLY A 446 -7.62 -19.34 -14.58
N CYS A 447 -7.80 -18.35 -13.70
CA CYS A 447 -9.09 -18.03 -13.08
C CYS A 447 -9.56 -16.58 -13.29
N CYS A 448 -8.76 -15.67 -13.87
CA CYS A 448 -9.22 -14.32 -14.20
C CYS A 448 -10.19 -14.31 -15.39
N SER A 449 -10.89 -13.21 -15.60
CA SER A 449 -11.88 -13.06 -16.67
C SER A 449 -11.32 -13.38 -18.06
N ILE A 450 -10.07 -12.98 -18.34
CA ILE A 450 -9.42 -13.27 -19.62
C ILE A 450 -9.10 -14.76 -19.74
N CYS A 451 -8.54 -15.39 -18.72
CA CYS A 451 -8.27 -16.82 -18.72
C CYS A 451 -9.55 -17.64 -18.95
N GLN A 452 -10.66 -17.25 -18.30
CA GLN A 452 -11.95 -17.90 -18.49
C GLN A 452 -12.51 -17.70 -19.89
N ARG A 453 -12.40 -16.47 -20.46
CA ARG A 453 -12.80 -16.18 -21.84
C ARG A 453 -12.00 -17.05 -22.84
N ASN A 454 -10.68 -17.14 -22.63
CA ASN A 454 -9.81 -17.90 -23.53
C ASN A 454 -10.04 -19.40 -23.46
N ARG A 455 -10.42 -19.97 -22.29
CA ARG A 455 -10.86 -21.37 -22.19
C ARG A 455 -12.13 -21.62 -23.00
N LYS A 456 -13.16 -20.77 -22.84
CA LYS A 456 -14.40 -20.90 -23.61
C LYS A 456 -14.18 -20.84 -25.12
N LYS A 457 -13.25 -20.00 -25.60
CA LYS A 457 -12.88 -19.93 -27.04
C LYS A 457 -12.18 -21.20 -27.54
N LYS A 458 -11.49 -21.92 -26.64
CA LYS A 458 -10.77 -23.17 -26.98
C LYS A 458 -11.63 -24.42 -26.81
N GLY A 459 -12.90 -24.29 -26.41
CA GLY A 459 -13.81 -25.43 -26.23
C GLY A 459 -13.50 -26.32 -25.02
N VAL A 460 -12.71 -25.82 -24.06
CA VAL A 460 -12.33 -26.52 -22.84
C VAL A 460 -13.06 -25.90 -21.63
#